data_7a8b6ec92e5630e994831a2751c64c84
#
_entry.id   7a8b6ec92e5630e994831a2751c64c84
#
_cell.length_a   1.000
_cell.length_b   1.000
_cell.length_c   1.000
_cell.angle_alpha   90.00
_cell.angle_beta   90.00
_cell.angle_gamma   90.00
#
_symmetry.space_group_name_H-M   'P 1'
#
loop_
_entity.id
_entity.type
_entity.pdbx_description
1 polymer ?
#
loop_
_entity_poly.entity_id
_entity_poly.type
_entity_poly.pdbx_seq_one_letter_code
_entity_poly.pdbx_strand_id
1 'polypeptide(L)' 'MMEKWEYCVVSARKAGNDASFTIHYEDKSVEPRGNERLAVIGALGKVGWELVCVQEISHAMTEYFFKRPRA' A
#
# COMPACT_ATOMS: atom_id res chain seq x y z
N MET A 1 13.20 23.83 8.83
CA MET A 1 13.39 22.41 9.22
C MET A 1 12.66 21.53 8.21
N MET A 2 13.34 20.53 7.68
CA MET A 2 12.72 19.63 6.71
C MET A 2 11.89 18.58 7.40
N GLU A 3 10.68 18.37 6.87
CA GLU A 3 9.84 17.30 7.35
C GLU A 3 10.35 15.96 6.80
N LYS A 4 10.35 14.96 7.64
CA LYS A 4 10.76 13.61 7.25
C LYS A 4 9.53 12.75 7.00
N TRP A 5 9.62 11.92 5.98
CA TRP A 5 8.53 11.06 5.57
C TRP A 5 8.93 9.60 5.65
N GLU A 6 7.97 8.73 5.89
CA GLU A 6 8.16 7.31 5.71
C GLU A 6 7.18 6.84 4.64
N TYR A 7 7.55 5.75 3.97
CA TYR A 7 6.81 5.26 2.82
C TYR A 7 6.48 3.79 2.96
N CYS A 8 5.37 3.39 2.34
CA CYS A 8 5.08 1.98 2.15
C CYS A 8 4.42 1.79 0.78
N VAL A 9 4.48 0.56 0.29
CA VAL A 9 3.88 0.21 -0.99
C VAL A 9 2.93 -0.97 -0.77
N VAL A 10 1.71 -0.84 -1.26
CA VAL A 10 0.76 -1.95 -1.25
C VAL A 10 0.75 -2.54 -2.65
N SER A 11 1.08 -3.83 -2.75
CA SER A 11 0.95 -4.54 -4.01
C SER A 11 -0.37 -5.30 -4.03
N ALA A 12 -1.11 -5.14 -5.13
CA ALA A 12 -2.35 -5.84 -5.37
C ALA A 12 -2.13 -6.83 -6.49
N ARG A 13 -2.31 -8.11 -6.20
CA ARG A 13 -2.20 -9.17 -7.20
C ARG A 13 -3.55 -9.74 -7.55
N LYS A 14 -3.80 -9.89 -8.84
CA LYS A 14 -4.99 -10.56 -9.34
C LYS A 14 -4.68 -12.01 -9.65
N ALA A 15 -5.58 -12.90 -9.24
CA ALA A 15 -5.53 -14.32 -9.61
C ALA A 15 -6.96 -14.73 -9.92
N GLY A 16 -7.30 -14.79 -11.22
CA GLY A 16 -8.67 -15.02 -11.64
C GLY A 16 -9.56 -13.86 -11.24
N ASN A 17 -10.62 -14.14 -10.48
CA ASN A 17 -11.54 -13.11 -9.99
C ASN A 17 -11.14 -12.58 -8.62
N ASP A 18 -10.08 -13.10 -8.03
CA ASP A 18 -9.65 -12.71 -6.70
C ASP A 18 -8.47 -11.73 -6.77
N ALA A 19 -8.35 -10.91 -5.75
CA ALA A 19 -7.23 -10.02 -5.59
C ALA A 19 -6.68 -10.19 -4.17
N SER A 20 -5.37 -10.12 -4.02
CA SER A 20 -4.74 -10.15 -2.71
C SER A 20 -3.85 -8.92 -2.55
N PHE A 21 -3.81 -8.38 -1.34
CA PHE A 21 -3.09 -7.15 -1.04
C PHE A 21 -2.01 -7.43 0.00
N THR A 22 -0.82 -6.88 -0.23
CA THR A 22 0.31 -7.02 0.69
C THR A 22 0.96 -5.67 0.87
N ILE A 23 1.20 -5.29 2.12
CA ILE A 23 1.89 -4.04 2.43
C ILE A 23 3.39 -4.33 2.57
N HIS A 24 4.21 -3.55 1.87
CA HIS A 24 5.66 -3.63 1.94
C HIS A 24 6.20 -2.37 2.61
N TYR A 25 6.91 -2.55 3.72
CA TYR A 25 7.46 -1.44 4.50
C TYR A 25 8.95 -1.22 4.18
N GLU A 26 9.48 -0.05 4.54
CA GLU A 26 10.88 0.30 4.28
C GLU A 26 11.88 -0.65 4.94
N ASP A 27 11.53 -1.22 6.09
CA ASP A 27 12.39 -2.17 6.80
C ASP A 27 12.36 -3.57 6.18
N LYS A 28 11.72 -3.69 5.01
CA LYS A 28 11.56 -4.93 4.25
C LYS A 28 10.59 -5.92 4.86
N SER A 29 9.88 -5.53 5.93
CA SER A 29 8.79 -6.36 6.44
C SER A 29 7.60 -6.28 5.49
N VAL A 30 6.81 -7.34 5.48
CA VAL A 30 5.60 -7.40 4.65
C VAL A 30 4.43 -7.83 5.52
N GLU A 31 3.23 -7.34 5.15
CA GLU A 31 2.04 -7.64 5.90
C GLU A 31 0.89 -7.94 4.93
N PRO A 32 0.41 -9.19 4.87
CA PRO A 32 -0.77 -9.51 4.06
C PRO A 32 -2.01 -8.85 4.64
N ARG A 33 -2.88 -8.32 3.77
CA ARG A 33 -4.03 -7.54 4.19
C ARG A 33 -5.34 -7.96 3.52
N GLY A 34 -5.47 -9.21 3.16
CA GLY A 34 -6.73 -9.70 2.63
C GLY A 34 -6.98 -9.32 1.18
N ASN A 35 -8.27 -9.21 0.81
CA ASN A 35 -8.66 -9.11 -0.60
C ASN A 35 -9.60 -7.94 -0.90
N GLU A 36 -9.78 -6.99 0.01
CA GLU A 36 -10.71 -5.89 -0.15
C GLU A 36 -9.95 -4.57 -0.28
N ARG A 37 -9.93 -4.01 -1.49
CA ARG A 37 -9.13 -2.81 -1.78
C ARG A 37 -9.44 -1.62 -0.88
N LEU A 38 -10.73 -1.26 -0.76
CA LEU A 38 -11.10 -0.10 0.05
C LEU A 38 -10.82 -0.32 1.52
N ALA A 39 -10.95 -1.56 2.00
CA ALA A 39 -10.64 -1.87 3.38
C ALA A 39 -9.15 -1.67 3.68
N VAL A 40 -8.28 -2.08 2.74
CA VAL A 40 -6.83 -1.91 2.91
C VAL A 40 -6.46 -0.43 2.90
N ILE A 41 -6.94 0.32 1.90
CA ILE A 41 -6.65 1.74 1.77
C ILE A 41 -7.20 2.50 2.98
N GLY A 42 -8.42 2.19 3.40
CA GLY A 42 -9.02 2.84 4.55
C GLY A 42 -8.29 2.55 5.86
N ALA A 43 -7.83 1.31 6.05
CA ALA A 43 -7.07 0.95 7.24
C ALA A 43 -5.77 1.74 7.31
N LEU A 44 -5.08 1.90 6.19
CA LEU A 44 -3.86 2.69 6.14
C LEU A 44 -4.12 4.16 6.43
N GLY A 45 -5.21 4.71 5.88
CA GLY A 45 -5.58 6.09 6.14
C GLY A 45 -5.84 6.35 7.62
N LYS A 46 -6.43 5.39 8.32
CA LYS A 46 -6.73 5.54 9.76
C LYS A 46 -5.49 5.64 10.62
N VAL A 47 -4.35 5.13 10.14
CA VAL A 47 -3.08 5.25 10.88
C VAL A 47 -2.14 6.27 10.24
N GLY A 48 -2.70 7.18 9.46
CA GLY A 48 -1.97 8.34 8.98
C GLY A 48 -1.31 8.23 7.62
N TRP A 49 -1.47 7.10 6.93
CA TRP A 49 -0.90 6.94 5.60
C TRP A 49 -1.72 7.68 4.55
N GLU A 50 -1.04 8.39 3.67
CA GLU A 50 -1.66 9.14 2.58
C GLU A 50 -1.28 8.50 1.25
N LEU A 51 -2.27 8.23 0.41
CA LEU A 51 -2.02 7.66 -0.93
C LEU A 51 -1.40 8.73 -1.82
N VAL A 52 -0.24 8.45 -2.37
CA VAL A 52 0.50 9.38 -3.23
C VAL A 52 0.23 9.10 -4.69
N CYS A 53 0.33 7.86 -5.11
CA CYS A 53 0.07 7.51 -6.50
C CYS A 53 -0.23 6.02 -6.63
N VAL A 54 -0.75 5.65 -7.79
CA VAL A 54 -1.09 4.27 -8.12
C VAL A 54 -0.42 3.97 -9.44
N GLN A 55 0.22 2.81 -9.54
CA GLN A 55 0.89 2.39 -10.76
C GLN A 55 0.48 0.97 -11.14
N GLU A 56 -0.02 0.82 -12.35
CA GLU A 56 -0.33 -0.51 -12.88
C GLU A 56 0.95 -1.08 -13.49
N ILE A 57 1.43 -2.18 -12.91
CA ILE A 57 2.67 -2.82 -13.37
C ILE A 57 2.37 -3.79 -14.52
N SER A 58 1.25 -4.52 -14.40
CA SER A 58 0.81 -5.48 -15.42
C SER A 58 -0.68 -5.71 -15.24
N HIS A 59 -1.26 -6.57 -16.08
CA HIS A 59 -2.67 -6.96 -15.93
C HIS A 59 -2.94 -7.58 -14.56
N ALA A 60 -1.93 -8.20 -13.96
CA ALA A 60 -2.10 -8.96 -12.74
C ALA A 60 -1.59 -8.24 -11.50
N MET A 61 -1.00 -7.05 -11.65
CA MET A 61 -0.38 -6.38 -10.51
C MET A 61 -0.51 -4.87 -10.59
N THR A 62 -0.94 -4.27 -9.48
CA THR A 62 -1.02 -2.81 -9.31
C THR A 62 -0.31 -2.47 -8.00
N GLU A 63 0.40 -1.36 -7.99
CA GLU A 63 1.06 -0.88 -6.78
C GLU A 63 0.48 0.46 -6.36
N TYR A 64 0.24 0.60 -5.05
CA TYR A 64 -0.26 1.81 -4.41
C TYR A 64 0.82 2.34 -3.49
N PHE A 65 1.22 3.60 -3.68
CA PHE A 65 2.31 4.21 -2.93
C PHE A 65 1.76 5.14 -1.87
N PHE A 66 2.17 4.95 -0.63
CA PHE A 66 1.71 5.74 0.51
C PHE A 66 2.88 6.41 1.21
N LYS A 67 2.60 7.54 1.83
CA LYS A 67 3.56 8.22 2.69
C LYS A 67 2.86 8.70 3.95
N ARG A 68 3.64 8.94 4.99
CA ARG A 68 3.14 9.63 6.19
C ARG A 68 4.33 10.31 6.88
N PRO A 69 4.07 11.37 7.67
CA PRO A 69 5.16 12.00 8.41
C PRO A 69 5.80 11.02 9.37
N ARG A 70 7.13 11.06 9.43
CA ARG A 70 7.88 10.22 10.36
C ARG A 70 7.99 10.94 11.69
N ALA A 71 7.66 10.24 12.77
CA ALA A 71 7.74 10.80 14.11
C ALA A 71 9.17 11.08 14.54
#